data_64e34dd72a595e11dab8d7a149107538
#
_entry.id   64e34dd72a595e11dab8d7a149107538
#
_cell.length_a   1.000
_cell.length_b   1.000
_cell.length_c   1.000
_cell.angle_alpha   90.00
_cell.angle_beta   90.00
_cell.angle_gamma   90.00
#
_symmetry.space_group_name_H-M   'P 1'
#
loop_
_entity.id
_entity.type
_entity.pdbx_description
1 polymer ?
#
loop_
_entity_poly.entity_id
_entity_poly.type
_entity_poly.pdbx_seq_one_letter_code
_entity_poly.pdbx_strand_id
1 'polypeptide(L)'
;MIGKLTSEEIENLLHQQFFGHLGCQDKDTVYVVPISYAYEGGNIYCHSLEGQKVAMMRNNPKVCFQVDEMIDMGNWKSVITWGNFEEIDDEMERKKALHILSARRLPISSGITTHLGQTWPFTDEGANVLKDVGGLFFRISVKEKSGEYESSSVSPQPILGYVISEGIV
;
A
#
# COMPACT_ATOMS: atom_id res chain seq x y z
N MET A 1 -25.69 2.73 -4.06
CA MET A 1 -25.57 1.67 -5.12
C MET A 1 -24.24 0.96 -4.94
N ILE A 2 -24.22 -0.37 -4.95
CA ILE A 2 -22.99 -1.17 -4.94
C ILE A 2 -22.74 -1.67 -6.36
N GLY A 3 -21.50 -1.63 -6.82
CA GLY A 3 -21.12 -2.05 -8.17
C GLY A 3 -19.67 -2.50 -8.27
N LYS A 4 -19.26 -2.88 -9.48
CA LYS A 4 -17.88 -3.27 -9.79
C LYS A 4 -17.16 -2.12 -10.48
N LEU A 5 -15.90 -1.90 -10.10
CA LEU A 5 -15.02 -0.96 -10.79
C LEU A 5 -14.63 -1.52 -12.17
N THR A 6 -14.54 -0.65 -13.15
CA THR A 6 -13.94 -0.95 -14.44
C THR A 6 -12.43 -1.18 -14.31
N SER A 7 -11.82 -1.79 -15.32
CA SER A 7 -10.37 -1.99 -15.33
C SER A 7 -9.60 -0.67 -15.21
N GLU A 8 -10.06 0.40 -15.83
CA GLU A 8 -9.46 1.72 -15.76
C GLU A 8 -9.56 2.31 -14.35
N GLU A 9 -10.71 2.19 -13.69
CA GLU A 9 -10.89 2.66 -12.31
C GLU A 9 -10.02 1.89 -11.33
N ILE A 10 -9.83 0.57 -11.53
CA ILE A 10 -8.92 -0.27 -10.76
C ILE A 10 -7.47 0.23 -10.89
N GLU A 11 -7.01 0.44 -12.14
CA GLU A 11 -5.66 0.97 -12.40
C GLU A 11 -5.47 2.35 -11.75
N ASN A 12 -6.45 3.24 -11.92
CA ASN A 12 -6.40 4.58 -11.34
C ASN A 12 -6.30 4.54 -9.81
N LEU A 13 -7.09 3.71 -9.14
CA LEU A 13 -7.03 3.60 -7.68
C LEU A 13 -5.69 3.06 -7.20
N LEU A 14 -5.14 2.03 -7.87
CA LEU A 14 -3.82 1.49 -7.56
C LEU A 14 -2.70 2.51 -7.73
N HIS A 15 -2.80 3.41 -8.73
CA HIS A 15 -1.81 4.48 -8.95
C HIS A 15 -1.97 5.67 -8.00
N GLN A 16 -3.18 5.99 -7.59
CA GLN A 16 -3.46 7.16 -6.77
C GLN A 16 -3.14 6.94 -5.30
N GLN A 17 -3.36 5.72 -4.81
CA GLN A 17 -3.09 5.38 -3.42
C GLN A 17 -1.60 5.06 -3.22
N PHE A 18 -1.09 5.29 -2.03
CA PHE A 18 0.31 5.05 -1.65
C PHE A 18 0.44 4.12 -0.44
N PHE A 19 -0.69 3.69 0.10
CA PHE A 19 -0.78 2.85 1.28
C PHE A 19 -1.85 1.77 1.07
N GLY A 20 -1.59 0.57 1.51
CA GLY A 20 -2.52 -0.54 1.38
C GLY A 20 -2.26 -1.61 2.43
N HIS A 21 -2.97 -2.70 2.32
CA HIS A 21 -2.91 -3.83 3.24
C HIS A 21 -2.40 -5.07 2.51
N LEU A 22 -1.25 -5.56 2.96
CA LEU A 22 -0.65 -6.79 2.46
C LEU A 22 -1.14 -7.96 3.30
N GLY A 23 -1.82 -8.90 2.65
CA GLY A 23 -2.22 -10.18 3.22
C GLY A 23 -1.32 -11.30 2.75
N CYS A 24 -0.72 -12.02 3.68
CA CYS A 24 0.08 -13.21 3.42
C CYS A 24 -0.37 -14.37 4.33
N GLN A 25 -0.01 -15.59 3.93
CA GLN A 25 -0.36 -16.80 4.67
C GLN A 25 0.83 -17.76 4.68
N ASP A 26 1.13 -18.31 5.83
CA ASP A 26 2.03 -19.44 5.97
C ASP A 26 1.36 -20.50 6.86
N LYS A 27 1.31 -21.73 6.36
CA LYS A 27 0.55 -22.84 6.98
C LYS A 27 -0.90 -22.42 7.25
N ASP A 28 -1.33 -22.48 8.49
CA ASP A 28 -2.70 -22.14 8.91
C ASP A 28 -2.85 -20.70 9.42
N THR A 29 -1.79 -19.89 9.33
CA THR A 29 -1.79 -18.51 9.84
C THR A 29 -1.92 -17.51 8.70
N VAL A 30 -2.97 -16.69 8.75
CA VAL A 30 -3.16 -15.52 7.90
C VAL A 30 -2.65 -14.28 8.63
N TYR A 31 -1.89 -13.44 7.94
CA TYR A 31 -1.31 -12.24 8.49
C TYR A 31 -1.55 -11.05 7.56
N VAL A 32 -2.15 -9.98 8.09
CA VAL A 32 -2.47 -8.76 7.34
C VAL A 32 -1.80 -7.58 8.00
N VAL A 33 -1.07 -6.79 7.21
CA VAL A 33 -0.35 -5.61 7.71
C VAL A 33 -0.48 -4.44 6.75
N PRO A 34 -0.53 -3.22 7.27
CA PRO A 34 -0.42 -2.02 6.46
C PRO A 34 1.01 -1.87 5.90
N ILE A 35 1.11 -1.39 4.66
CA ILE A 35 2.39 -1.12 4.03
C ILE A 35 2.25 -0.01 2.97
N SER A 36 3.27 0.84 2.87
CA SER A 36 3.35 1.79 1.78
C SER A 36 3.87 1.13 0.51
N TYR A 37 3.38 1.57 -0.65
CA TYR A 37 3.70 0.95 -1.92
C TYR A 37 3.75 1.97 -3.06
N ALA A 38 4.26 1.53 -4.20
CA ALA A 38 4.04 2.16 -5.50
C ALA A 38 3.59 1.11 -6.49
N TYR A 39 2.70 1.50 -7.41
CA TYR A 39 2.21 0.61 -8.46
C TYR A 39 2.74 1.05 -9.81
N GLU A 40 3.38 0.14 -10.54
CA GLU A 40 3.87 0.40 -11.89
C GLU A 40 3.98 -0.90 -12.71
N GLY A 41 3.50 -0.86 -13.94
CA GLY A 41 3.66 -1.96 -14.90
C GLY A 41 3.07 -3.29 -14.44
N GLY A 42 1.95 -3.28 -13.71
CA GLY A 42 1.33 -4.48 -13.18
C GLY A 42 2.03 -5.06 -11.95
N ASN A 43 2.94 -4.31 -11.33
CA ASN A 43 3.65 -4.71 -10.12
C ASN A 43 3.42 -3.71 -8.99
N ILE A 44 3.29 -4.23 -7.79
CA ILE A 44 3.26 -3.45 -6.55
C ILE A 44 4.65 -3.51 -5.94
N TYR A 45 5.34 -2.38 -5.87
CA TYR A 45 6.67 -2.26 -5.29
C TYR A 45 6.58 -1.81 -3.85
N CYS A 46 7.33 -2.49 -2.98
CA CYS A 46 7.38 -2.20 -1.55
C CYS A 46 8.81 -2.22 -1.04
N HIS A 47 9.02 -1.51 0.07
CA HIS A 47 10.20 -1.63 0.90
C HIS A 47 9.79 -2.03 2.31
N SER A 48 10.57 -2.88 2.95
CA SER A 48 10.32 -3.35 4.31
C SER A 48 11.61 -3.74 5.02
N LEU A 49 11.57 -3.65 6.33
CA LEU A 49 12.54 -4.35 7.17
C LEU A 49 12.19 -5.85 7.24
N GLU A 50 13.20 -6.67 7.57
CA GLU A 50 13.01 -8.08 7.90
C GLU A 50 11.99 -8.24 9.03
N GLY A 51 11.22 -9.30 8.99
CA GLY A 51 10.20 -9.59 9.99
C GLY A 51 9.25 -10.70 9.56
N GLN A 52 8.19 -10.87 10.36
CA GLN A 52 7.25 -11.98 10.20
C GLN A 52 6.65 -12.05 8.79
N LYS A 53 6.18 -10.92 8.22
CA LYS A 53 5.58 -10.91 6.88
C LYS A 53 6.55 -11.42 5.81
N VAL A 54 7.84 -11.02 5.89
CA VAL A 54 8.87 -11.43 4.93
C VAL A 54 9.13 -12.91 5.04
N ALA A 55 9.30 -13.43 6.26
CA ALA A 55 9.48 -14.86 6.49
C ALA A 55 8.31 -15.68 5.96
N MET A 56 7.08 -15.22 6.18
CA MET A 56 5.87 -15.89 5.67
C MET A 56 5.82 -15.87 4.14
N MET A 57 6.13 -14.74 3.50
CA MET A 57 6.11 -14.60 2.04
C MET A 57 7.23 -15.42 1.36
N ARG A 58 8.39 -15.60 2.01
CA ARG A 58 9.44 -16.50 1.53
C ARG A 58 9.00 -17.97 1.57
N ASN A 59 8.23 -18.36 2.58
CA ASN A 59 7.68 -19.72 2.68
C ASN A 59 6.50 -19.94 1.73
N ASN A 60 5.64 -18.95 1.57
CA ASN A 60 4.51 -18.98 0.65
C ASN A 60 4.40 -17.63 -0.09
N PRO A 61 4.85 -17.57 -1.35
CA PRO A 61 4.88 -16.31 -2.09
C PRO A 61 3.50 -15.82 -2.56
N LYS A 62 2.44 -16.60 -2.41
CA LYS A 62 1.09 -16.18 -2.76
C LYS A 62 0.57 -15.17 -1.76
N VAL A 63 0.23 -14.00 -2.25
CA VAL A 63 -0.23 -12.88 -1.43
C VAL A 63 -1.47 -12.23 -2.04
N CYS A 64 -2.22 -11.55 -1.19
CA CYS A 64 -3.20 -10.56 -1.65
C CYS A 64 -2.78 -9.17 -1.17
N PHE A 65 -3.20 -8.15 -1.92
CA PHE A 65 -2.95 -6.77 -1.56
C PHE A 65 -4.20 -5.94 -1.82
N GLN A 66 -4.62 -5.18 -0.83
CA GLN A 66 -5.84 -4.38 -0.87
C GLN A 66 -5.51 -2.90 -0.73
N VAL A 67 -6.19 -2.09 -1.53
CA VAL A 67 -6.23 -0.64 -1.39
C VAL A 67 -7.67 -0.16 -1.40
N ASP A 68 -7.93 0.94 -0.71
CA ASP A 68 -9.25 1.55 -0.68
C ASP A 68 -9.16 3.07 -0.70
N GLU A 69 -10.24 3.67 -1.16
CA GLU A 69 -10.57 5.07 -1.01
C GLU A 69 -11.90 5.14 -0.27
N MET A 70 -11.90 5.66 0.95
CA MET A 70 -13.10 5.78 1.77
C MET A 70 -13.39 7.25 2.04
N ILE A 71 -14.52 7.72 1.52
CA ILE A 71 -15.02 9.07 1.79
C ILE A 71 -15.93 9.05 3.02
N ASP A 72 -16.86 8.10 3.05
CA ASP A 72 -17.76 7.80 4.16
C ASP A 72 -18.27 6.35 4.04
N MET A 73 -19.14 5.91 4.94
CA MET A 73 -19.63 4.53 4.98
C MET A 73 -20.51 4.12 3.79
N GLY A 74 -21.03 5.07 3.05
CA GLY A 74 -21.83 4.84 1.84
C GLY A 74 -21.14 5.23 0.55
N ASN A 75 -19.89 5.72 0.61
CA ASN A 75 -19.12 6.20 -0.53
C ASN A 75 -17.66 5.73 -0.40
N TRP A 76 -17.36 4.61 -1.01
CA TRP A 76 -16.04 4.00 -0.98
C TRP A 76 -15.72 3.23 -2.26
N LYS A 77 -14.45 3.03 -2.52
CA LYS A 77 -13.90 2.13 -3.53
C LYS A 77 -12.87 1.24 -2.89
N SER A 78 -12.83 -0.03 -3.28
CA SER A 78 -11.84 -0.99 -2.82
C SER A 78 -11.36 -1.85 -3.99
N VAL A 79 -10.05 -2.07 -4.04
CA VAL A 79 -9.41 -2.97 -5.00
C VAL A 79 -8.61 -4.00 -4.25
N ILE A 80 -8.83 -5.26 -4.57
CA ILE A 80 -8.01 -6.39 -4.12
C ILE A 80 -7.23 -6.93 -5.31
N THR A 81 -5.95 -7.20 -5.11
CA THR A 81 -5.09 -7.86 -6.09
C THR A 81 -4.55 -9.16 -5.51
N TRP A 82 -4.37 -10.16 -6.36
CA TRP A 82 -3.68 -11.40 -6.02
C TRP A 82 -2.44 -11.53 -6.88
N GLY A 83 -1.35 -11.96 -6.26
CA GLY A 83 -0.08 -12.07 -6.95
C GLY A 83 0.95 -12.87 -6.18
N ASN A 84 2.18 -12.80 -6.68
CA ASN A 84 3.31 -13.46 -6.07
C ASN A 84 4.32 -12.44 -5.56
N PHE A 85 4.78 -12.66 -4.33
CA PHE A 85 5.93 -11.98 -3.76
C PHE A 85 7.21 -12.38 -4.49
N GLU A 86 8.02 -11.39 -4.83
CA GLU A 86 9.35 -11.56 -5.43
C GLU A 86 10.30 -10.57 -4.75
N GLU A 87 11.32 -11.09 -4.08
CA GLU A 87 12.39 -10.28 -3.49
C GLU A 87 13.28 -9.71 -4.60
N ILE A 88 13.72 -8.48 -4.45
CA ILE A 88 14.52 -7.78 -5.47
C ILE A 88 15.96 -7.73 -4.96
N ASP A 89 16.80 -8.66 -5.42
CA ASP A 89 18.21 -8.79 -5.02
C ASP A 89 19.17 -8.10 -5.99
N ASP A 90 18.81 -8.02 -7.28
CA ASP A 90 19.63 -7.38 -8.30
C ASP A 90 19.76 -5.87 -8.06
N GLU A 91 20.98 -5.34 -8.13
CA GLU A 91 21.27 -3.95 -7.83
C GLU A 91 20.56 -2.97 -8.78
N MET A 92 20.45 -3.29 -10.06
CA MET A 92 19.76 -2.42 -11.04
C MET A 92 18.27 -2.41 -10.80
N GLU A 93 17.67 -3.56 -10.51
CA GLU A 93 16.24 -3.66 -10.16
C GLU A 93 15.95 -2.98 -8.81
N ARG A 94 16.86 -3.04 -7.85
CA ARG A 94 16.74 -2.30 -6.57
C ARG A 94 16.76 -0.78 -6.79
N LYS A 95 17.66 -0.27 -7.64
CA LYS A 95 17.68 1.15 -8.03
C LYS A 95 16.38 1.59 -8.69
N LYS A 96 15.86 0.75 -9.58
CA LYS A 96 14.56 0.98 -10.23
C LYS A 96 13.42 1.01 -9.20
N ALA A 97 13.34 0.03 -8.30
CA ALA A 97 12.33 -0.02 -7.26
C ALA A 97 12.40 1.21 -6.34
N LEU A 98 13.62 1.63 -5.96
CA LEU A 98 13.83 2.85 -5.19
C LEU A 98 13.32 4.08 -5.93
N HIS A 99 13.64 4.21 -7.23
CA HIS A 99 13.16 5.33 -8.04
C HIS A 99 11.63 5.36 -8.11
N ILE A 100 10.98 4.23 -8.38
CA ILE A 100 9.52 4.10 -8.43
C ILE A 100 8.89 4.51 -7.09
N LEU A 101 9.43 4.00 -5.98
CA LEU A 101 8.96 4.34 -4.64
C LEU A 101 9.18 5.80 -4.29
N SER A 102 10.27 6.40 -4.75
CA SER A 102 10.63 7.81 -4.51
C SER A 102 9.78 8.80 -5.31
N ALA A 103 9.36 8.41 -6.51
CA ALA A 103 8.56 9.24 -7.40
C ALA A 103 7.13 9.48 -6.90
N ARG A 104 6.69 8.74 -5.88
CA ARG A 104 5.34 8.92 -5.30
C ARG A 104 5.20 10.28 -4.63
N ARG A 105 4.04 10.89 -4.80
CA ARG A 105 3.64 12.04 -4.01
C ARG A 105 3.12 11.56 -2.66
N LEU A 106 3.97 11.55 -1.65
CA LEU A 106 3.59 11.17 -0.30
C LEU A 106 3.03 12.38 0.47
N PRO A 107 2.13 12.18 1.45
CA PRO A 107 1.76 13.22 2.39
C PRO A 107 3.01 13.68 3.18
N ILE A 108 3.01 14.94 3.64
CA ILE A 108 4.15 15.60 4.30
C ILE A 108 4.64 14.85 5.55
N SER A 109 3.75 14.11 6.20
CA SER A 109 4.05 13.34 7.40
C SER A 109 4.24 11.87 7.05
N SER A 110 5.41 11.30 7.34
CA SER A 110 5.71 9.90 7.10
C SER A 110 6.20 9.20 8.37
N GLY A 111 5.83 7.92 8.53
CA GLY A 111 6.26 7.08 9.63
C GLY A 111 7.47 6.20 9.28
N ILE A 112 7.97 5.46 10.26
CA ILE A 112 9.14 4.56 10.11
C ILE A 112 8.94 3.56 8.96
N THR A 113 7.74 3.06 8.75
CA THR A 113 7.40 2.11 7.67
C THR A 113 7.34 2.75 6.28
N THR A 114 7.26 4.08 6.22
CA THR A 114 7.19 4.85 4.98
C THR A 114 8.57 5.39 4.59
N HIS A 115 9.48 5.54 5.55
CA HIS A 115 10.84 6.02 5.31
C HIS A 115 11.70 4.97 4.61
N LEU A 116 12.37 5.40 3.55
CA LEU A 116 13.40 4.64 2.86
C LEU A 116 14.81 4.96 3.38
N GLY A 117 14.92 5.45 4.62
CA GLY A 117 16.18 5.86 5.23
C GLY A 117 16.14 7.30 5.78
N GLN A 118 17.24 7.77 6.38
CA GLN A 118 17.33 9.09 7.01
C GLN A 118 17.28 10.28 6.04
N THR A 119 17.42 10.04 4.74
CA THR A 119 17.52 11.06 3.68
C THR A 119 16.27 11.17 2.81
N TRP A 120 15.11 10.81 3.33
CA TRP A 120 13.84 11.01 2.61
C TRP A 120 13.29 12.45 2.81
N PRO A 121 12.79 13.17 1.77
CA PRO A 121 12.85 12.82 0.33
C PRO A 121 14.28 12.93 -0.23
N PHE A 122 14.62 12.02 -1.14
CA PHE A 122 15.94 12.00 -1.75
C PHE A 122 16.15 13.26 -2.58
N THR A 123 17.25 13.96 -2.38
CA THR A 123 17.78 14.95 -3.31
C THR A 123 18.55 14.22 -4.41
N ASP A 124 18.59 14.78 -5.62
CA ASP A 124 19.16 14.19 -6.86
C ASP A 124 20.63 13.70 -6.79
N GLU A 125 21.29 13.82 -5.66
CA GLU A 125 22.68 13.39 -5.45
C GLU A 125 22.84 11.88 -5.09
N GLY A 126 21.83 11.07 -5.33
CA GLY A 126 21.55 9.76 -4.78
C GLY A 126 22.31 8.55 -5.28
N ALA A 127 23.56 8.64 -5.77
CA ALA A 127 24.31 7.44 -6.18
C ALA A 127 24.73 6.49 -5.02
N ASN A 128 24.67 6.94 -3.77
CA ASN A 128 25.01 6.14 -2.58
C ASN A 128 23.82 5.72 -1.73
N VAL A 129 22.60 6.14 -2.07
CA VAL A 129 21.41 5.98 -1.23
C VAL A 129 21.08 4.50 -0.94
N LEU A 130 21.31 3.59 -1.89
CA LEU A 130 21.02 2.16 -1.68
C LEU A 130 21.85 1.51 -0.56
N LYS A 131 23.05 2.03 -0.27
CA LYS A 131 23.89 1.50 0.81
C LYS A 131 23.38 1.89 2.19
N ASP A 132 22.66 3.00 2.27
CA ASP A 132 22.12 3.54 3.52
C ASP A 132 20.68 3.10 3.79
N VAL A 133 19.99 2.53 2.78
CA VAL A 133 18.64 1.99 2.91
C VAL A 133 18.72 0.55 3.40
N GLY A 134 18.53 0.36 4.70
CA GLY A 134 18.41 -0.97 5.30
C GLY A 134 17.14 -1.70 4.85
N GLY A 135 17.08 -3.02 5.09
CA GLY A 135 15.92 -3.84 4.72
C GLY A 135 15.96 -4.37 3.29
N LEU A 136 14.81 -4.73 2.78
CA LEU A 136 14.66 -5.36 1.46
C LEU A 136 13.65 -4.61 0.59
N PHE A 137 13.89 -4.64 -0.70
CA PHE A 137 12.91 -4.28 -1.72
C PHE A 137 12.26 -5.55 -2.25
N PHE A 138 10.97 -5.49 -2.47
CA PHE A 138 10.25 -6.57 -3.12
C PHE A 138 9.15 -6.03 -4.02
N ARG A 139 8.69 -6.87 -4.92
CA ARG A 139 7.49 -6.60 -5.72
C ARG A 139 6.48 -7.71 -5.54
N ILE A 140 5.22 -7.36 -5.73
CA ILE A 140 4.13 -8.31 -5.93
C ILE A 140 3.80 -8.29 -7.41
N SER A 141 4.13 -9.38 -8.09
CA SER A 141 3.75 -9.59 -9.50
C SER A 141 2.26 -9.91 -9.55
N VAL A 142 1.44 -8.91 -9.89
CA VAL A 142 -0.03 -9.00 -9.87
C VAL A 142 -0.52 -9.93 -10.97
N LYS A 143 -1.37 -10.89 -10.62
CA LYS A 143 -1.98 -11.87 -11.54
C LYS A 143 -3.45 -11.62 -11.77
N GLU A 144 -4.16 -11.17 -10.75
CA GLU A 144 -5.59 -10.93 -10.79
C GLU A 144 -5.95 -9.69 -9.99
N LYS A 145 -7.01 -8.99 -10.40
CA LYS A 145 -7.52 -7.79 -9.75
C LYS A 145 -9.05 -7.86 -9.68
N SER A 146 -9.62 -7.39 -8.58
CA SER A 146 -11.04 -7.17 -8.42
C SER A 146 -11.28 -5.84 -7.75
N GLY A 147 -12.26 -5.09 -8.21
CA GLY A 147 -12.61 -3.79 -7.64
C GLY A 147 -14.12 -3.65 -7.46
N GLU A 148 -14.50 -3.13 -6.31
CA GLU A 148 -15.87 -2.84 -5.94
C GLU A 148 -16.01 -1.43 -5.39
N TYR A 149 -17.21 -0.88 -5.48
CA TYR A 149 -17.53 0.42 -4.91
C TYR A 149 -18.94 0.45 -4.32
N GLU A 150 -19.13 1.34 -3.38
CA GLU A 150 -20.45 1.80 -2.99
C GLU A 150 -20.54 3.30 -3.22
N SER A 151 -21.67 3.74 -3.77
CA SER A 151 -21.99 5.16 -3.94
C SER A 151 -23.41 5.41 -3.45
N SER A 152 -23.52 6.30 -2.46
CA SER A 152 -24.79 6.80 -1.95
C SER A 152 -25.14 8.12 -2.62
N SER A 153 -26.39 8.26 -3.05
CA SER A 153 -26.94 9.54 -3.51
C SER A 153 -27.32 10.48 -2.37
N VAL A 154 -27.15 10.05 -1.13
CA VAL A 154 -27.44 10.87 0.06
C VAL A 154 -26.22 11.74 0.32
N SER A 155 -26.41 13.07 0.32
CA SER A 155 -25.38 14.00 0.77
C SER A 155 -24.95 13.64 2.19
N PRO A 156 -23.63 13.71 2.50
CA PRO A 156 -23.15 13.43 3.85
C PRO A 156 -23.92 14.29 4.84
N GLN A 157 -24.69 13.66 5.71
CA GLN A 157 -25.26 14.36 6.86
C GLN A 157 -24.09 14.72 7.77
N PRO A 158 -24.04 15.96 8.29
CA PRO A 158 -23.03 16.29 9.28
C PRO A 158 -23.15 15.30 10.43
N ILE A 159 -22.04 14.66 10.80
CA ILE A 159 -21.99 13.80 11.99
C ILE A 159 -22.48 14.65 13.14
N LEU A 160 -23.65 14.32 13.68
CA LEU A 160 -24.14 14.93 14.92
C LEU A 160 -23.03 14.69 15.95
N GLY A 161 -22.33 15.78 16.31
CA GLY A 161 -21.25 15.72 17.26
C GLY A 161 -21.73 15.02 18.53
N TYR A 162 -20.95 14.09 19.03
CA TYR A 162 -21.10 13.62 20.41
C TYR A 162 -21.01 14.86 21.28
N VAL A 163 -22.14 15.30 21.80
CA VAL A 163 -22.16 16.26 22.92
C VAL A 163 -21.54 15.49 24.09
N ILE A 164 -20.27 15.70 24.33
CA ILE A 164 -19.69 15.35 25.61
C ILE A 164 -20.39 16.29 26.58
N SER A 165 -21.40 15.78 27.30
CA SER A 165 -21.96 16.47 28.46
C SER A 165 -20.79 16.59 29.45
N GLU A 166 -20.19 17.77 29.53
CA GLU A 166 -19.33 18.12 30.66
C GLU A 166 -20.19 18.01 31.92
N GLY A 167 -19.97 16.91 32.65
CA GLY A 167 -20.49 16.76 34.00
C GLY A 167 -19.78 17.77 34.90
N ILE A 168 -20.53 18.73 35.35
CA ILE A 168 -20.20 19.62 36.46
C ILE A 168 -19.98 18.75 37.70
N VAL A 169 -18.82 18.78 38.30
CA VAL A 169 -18.56 19.06 39.72
C VAL A 169 -17.14 19.55 39.85
#